data_64209958cba95bd3f8a9ede867293c70
#
_entry.id   64209958cba95bd3f8a9ede867293c70
#
_cell.length_a   1.000
_cell.length_b   1.000
_cell.length_c   1.000
_cell.angle_alpha   90.00
_cell.angle_beta   90.00
_cell.angle_gamma   90.00
#
_symmetry.space_group_name_H-M   'P 1'
#
loop_
_entity.id
_entity.type
_entity.pdbx_description
1 polymer ?
#
loop_
_entity_poly.entity_id
_entity_poly.type
_entity_poly.pdbx_seq_one_letter_code
_entity_poly.pdbx_strand_id
1 'polypeptide(L)'
;ANISRIFTSIEIHPAVVIDEGFFIDHGSGLVIGETSVIGKNVTIYQQATLGGLSPSINSDSQRNVKRHPTIGDNVVIGSGAQILGPILIGQNSRIGTNAVVLKNVPENHTFVGIPARKVESHQQKESFEAYGVSEGKIDDPNKKSILAMFNEIHLLNEKISLIESKIDTFPFENQKIQTNKK
;
A
#
# COMPACT_ATOMS: atom_id res chain seq x y z
N ALA A 1 -14.36 -14.29 -21.99
CA ALA A 1 -14.41 -13.47 -20.76
C ALA A 1 -15.71 -13.73 -19.99
N ASN A 2 -16.90 -13.52 -20.55
CA ASN A 2 -18.17 -13.59 -19.80
C ASN A 2 -18.45 -14.96 -19.15
N ILE A 3 -18.23 -16.06 -19.88
CA ILE A 3 -18.45 -17.42 -19.35
C ILE A 3 -17.48 -17.69 -18.19
N SER A 4 -16.19 -17.38 -18.35
CA SER A 4 -15.19 -17.53 -17.29
C SER A 4 -15.58 -16.76 -16.04
N ARG A 5 -16.01 -15.50 -16.18
CA ARG A 5 -16.44 -14.66 -15.05
C ARG A 5 -17.60 -15.25 -14.26
N ILE A 6 -18.58 -15.87 -14.94
CA ILE A 6 -19.75 -16.47 -14.28
C ILE A 6 -19.33 -17.66 -13.39
N PHE A 7 -18.41 -18.49 -13.85
CA PHE A 7 -18.01 -19.71 -13.12
C PHE A 7 -16.87 -19.48 -12.12
N THR A 8 -15.98 -18.52 -12.37
CA THR A 8 -14.77 -18.33 -11.56
C THR A 8 -14.71 -17.00 -10.82
N SER A 9 -15.61 -16.07 -11.14
CA SER A 9 -15.55 -14.67 -10.70
C SER A 9 -14.23 -13.97 -11.10
N ILE A 10 -13.52 -14.47 -12.10
CA ILE A 10 -12.29 -13.88 -12.66
C ILE A 10 -12.63 -13.21 -13.99
N GLU A 11 -12.29 -11.94 -14.12
CA GLU A 11 -12.46 -11.15 -15.33
C GLU A 11 -11.10 -10.74 -15.92
N ILE A 12 -10.74 -11.32 -17.05
CA ILE A 12 -9.57 -10.95 -17.82
C ILE A 12 -10.04 -10.52 -19.20
N HIS A 13 -9.74 -9.27 -19.57
CA HIS A 13 -10.12 -8.76 -20.88
C HIS A 13 -9.34 -9.52 -22.00
N PRO A 14 -9.96 -9.90 -23.11
CA PRO A 14 -9.30 -10.69 -24.16
C PRO A 14 -8.08 -10.04 -24.82
N ALA A 15 -7.97 -8.71 -24.76
CA ALA A 15 -6.84 -7.96 -25.31
C ALA A 15 -5.65 -7.80 -24.38
N VAL A 16 -5.71 -8.36 -23.16
CA VAL A 16 -4.58 -8.32 -22.21
C VAL A 16 -3.41 -9.11 -22.77
N VAL A 17 -2.22 -8.52 -22.67
CA VAL A 17 -0.97 -9.21 -22.99
C VAL A 17 -0.41 -9.80 -21.71
N ILE A 18 -0.24 -11.13 -21.71
CA ILE A 18 0.27 -11.88 -20.55
C ILE A 18 1.43 -12.73 -21.00
N ASP A 19 2.57 -12.59 -20.35
CA ASP A 19 3.76 -13.40 -20.61
C ASP A 19 3.73 -14.70 -19.80
N GLU A 20 4.75 -15.54 -19.96
CA GLU A 20 4.84 -16.87 -19.36
C GLU A 20 4.94 -16.84 -17.82
N GLY A 21 4.45 -17.89 -17.16
CA GLY A 21 4.55 -18.03 -15.70
C GLY A 21 3.56 -17.18 -14.90
N PHE A 22 2.54 -16.60 -15.55
CA PHE A 22 1.50 -15.87 -14.81
C PHE A 22 0.69 -16.81 -13.94
N PHE A 23 0.59 -16.50 -12.64
CA PHE A 23 -0.09 -17.31 -11.65
C PHE A 23 -1.17 -16.52 -10.92
N ILE A 24 -2.38 -17.06 -10.86
CA ILE A 24 -3.51 -16.51 -10.10
C ILE A 24 -3.76 -17.43 -8.91
N ASP A 25 -3.62 -16.88 -7.71
CA ASP A 25 -3.94 -17.59 -6.48
C ASP A 25 -5.31 -17.17 -5.96
N HIS A 26 -6.19 -18.14 -5.67
CA HIS A 26 -7.61 -17.99 -5.31
C HIS A 26 -8.47 -17.30 -6.38
N GLY A 27 -8.11 -16.18 -6.90
CA GLY A 27 -8.62 -15.50 -8.09
C GLY A 27 -10.02 -14.86 -8.01
N SER A 28 -10.87 -15.22 -7.07
CA SER A 28 -12.24 -14.69 -7.00
C SER A 28 -12.25 -13.15 -6.95
N GLY A 29 -13.03 -12.51 -7.84
CA GLY A 29 -13.11 -11.05 -7.92
C GLY A 29 -11.90 -10.36 -8.54
N LEU A 30 -10.97 -11.10 -9.16
CA LEU A 30 -9.87 -10.51 -9.93
C LEU A 30 -10.40 -9.85 -11.20
N VAL A 31 -9.95 -8.63 -11.48
CA VAL A 31 -10.27 -7.88 -12.69
C VAL A 31 -9.00 -7.39 -13.37
N ILE A 32 -8.80 -7.76 -14.65
CA ILE A 32 -7.68 -7.31 -15.48
C ILE A 32 -8.22 -6.59 -16.71
N GLY A 33 -8.00 -5.27 -16.75
CA GLY A 33 -8.50 -4.39 -17.80
C GLY A 33 -7.76 -4.51 -19.13
N GLU A 34 -8.42 -4.10 -20.20
CA GLU A 34 -8.10 -4.27 -21.62
C GLU A 34 -6.64 -4.01 -22.01
N THR A 35 -6.08 -2.89 -21.58
CA THR A 35 -4.75 -2.46 -22.02
C THR A 35 -3.65 -2.82 -21.00
N SER A 36 -3.93 -3.75 -20.08
CA SER A 36 -2.92 -4.27 -19.16
C SER A 36 -1.86 -5.06 -19.90
N VAL A 37 -0.63 -4.99 -19.43
CA VAL A 37 0.50 -5.80 -19.87
C VAL A 37 1.09 -6.46 -18.64
N ILE A 38 1.28 -7.76 -18.66
CA ILE A 38 1.78 -8.55 -17.54
C ILE A 38 3.03 -9.30 -18.00
N GLY A 39 4.14 -9.05 -17.31
CA GLY A 39 5.43 -9.69 -17.56
C GLY A 39 5.49 -11.12 -17.05
N LYS A 40 6.69 -11.67 -17.01
CA LYS A 40 6.96 -13.08 -16.65
C LYS A 40 6.82 -13.32 -15.15
N ASN A 41 6.37 -14.53 -14.79
CA ASN A 41 6.32 -15.02 -13.40
C ASN A 41 5.59 -14.09 -12.43
N VAL A 42 4.56 -13.40 -12.89
CA VAL A 42 3.73 -12.53 -12.04
C VAL A 42 2.73 -13.37 -11.27
N THR A 43 2.64 -13.11 -9.96
CA THR A 43 1.62 -13.70 -9.09
C THR A 43 0.61 -12.66 -8.67
N ILE A 44 -0.68 -12.98 -8.79
CA ILE A 44 -1.77 -12.09 -8.40
C ILE A 44 -2.80 -12.83 -7.54
N TYR A 45 -3.24 -12.20 -6.47
CA TYR A 45 -4.21 -12.77 -5.54
C TYR A 45 -5.63 -12.28 -5.85
N GLN A 46 -6.60 -12.89 -5.16
CA GLN A 46 -8.02 -12.58 -5.29
C GLN A 46 -8.35 -11.11 -5.07
N GLN A 47 -9.46 -10.64 -5.68
CA GLN A 47 -10.00 -9.28 -5.56
C GLN A 47 -9.06 -8.15 -6.02
N ALA A 48 -7.91 -8.49 -6.59
CA ALA A 48 -7.04 -7.47 -7.16
C ALA A 48 -7.64 -6.88 -8.44
N THR A 49 -7.35 -5.61 -8.72
CA THR A 49 -7.81 -4.91 -9.92
C THR A 49 -6.65 -4.24 -10.64
N LEU A 50 -6.47 -4.56 -11.92
CA LEU A 50 -5.65 -3.81 -12.86
C LEU A 50 -6.58 -2.93 -13.69
N GLY A 51 -6.86 -1.70 -13.21
CA GLY A 51 -7.94 -0.85 -13.68
C GLY A 51 -7.49 0.47 -14.31
N GLY A 52 -8.44 1.20 -14.87
CA GLY A 52 -8.28 2.60 -15.26
C GLY A 52 -8.52 3.55 -14.08
N LEU A 53 -8.02 4.80 -14.19
CA LEU A 53 -8.16 5.79 -13.10
C LEU A 53 -9.58 6.35 -12.97
N SER A 54 -10.24 6.60 -14.08
CA SER A 54 -11.61 7.12 -14.11
C SER A 54 -12.30 6.71 -15.41
N PRO A 55 -13.59 6.41 -15.35
CA PRO A 55 -14.37 6.34 -16.58
C PRO A 55 -14.41 7.74 -17.21
N SER A 56 -14.06 7.85 -18.49
CA SER A 56 -14.26 9.10 -19.24
C SER A 56 -15.75 9.36 -19.43
N ILE A 57 -16.16 10.63 -19.31
CA ILE A 57 -17.50 11.07 -19.71
C ILE A 57 -17.72 10.79 -21.20
N ASN A 58 -16.65 10.84 -22.00
CA ASN A 58 -16.65 10.46 -23.40
C ASN A 58 -15.90 9.14 -23.60
N SER A 59 -16.66 8.03 -23.75
CA SER A 59 -16.12 6.68 -23.91
C SER A 59 -15.21 6.54 -25.14
N ASP A 60 -15.44 7.30 -26.19
CA ASP A 60 -14.66 7.23 -27.43
C ASP A 60 -13.23 7.75 -27.25
N SER A 61 -13.01 8.69 -26.32
CA SER A 61 -11.67 9.19 -26.00
C SER A 61 -10.74 8.14 -25.35
N GLN A 62 -11.30 7.03 -24.88
CA GLN A 62 -10.54 5.94 -24.23
C GLN A 62 -10.22 4.76 -25.16
N ARG A 63 -10.77 4.77 -26.37
CA ARG A 63 -10.48 3.69 -27.34
C ARG A 63 -9.04 3.77 -27.80
N ASN A 64 -8.37 2.62 -27.83
CA ASN A 64 -6.96 2.48 -28.27
C ASN A 64 -5.93 3.31 -27.47
N VAL A 65 -6.31 3.78 -26.25
CA VAL A 65 -5.41 4.50 -25.37
C VAL A 65 -5.00 3.60 -24.20
N LYS A 66 -3.69 3.59 -23.90
CA LYS A 66 -3.17 2.89 -22.71
C LYS A 66 -3.76 3.54 -21.46
N ARG A 67 -4.58 2.78 -20.69
CA ARG A 67 -5.25 3.25 -19.49
C ARG A 67 -5.17 2.29 -18.29
N HIS A 68 -4.61 1.10 -18.51
CA HIS A 68 -4.41 0.10 -17.48
C HIS A 68 -2.90 -0.12 -17.24
N PRO A 69 -2.52 -0.66 -16.08
CA PRO A 69 -1.12 -0.78 -15.69
C PRO A 69 -0.30 -1.73 -16.57
N THR A 70 1.01 -1.54 -16.50
CA THR A 70 2.02 -2.49 -16.98
C THR A 70 2.72 -3.07 -15.76
N ILE A 71 2.76 -4.38 -15.67
CA ILE A 71 3.36 -5.13 -14.57
C ILE A 71 4.65 -5.77 -15.07
N GLY A 72 5.77 -5.47 -14.43
CA GLY A 72 7.08 -6.05 -14.72
C GLY A 72 7.21 -7.50 -14.26
N ASP A 73 8.35 -8.11 -14.54
CA ASP A 73 8.63 -9.51 -14.23
C ASP A 73 8.73 -9.76 -12.72
N ASN A 74 8.35 -10.96 -12.29
CA ASN A 74 8.44 -11.44 -10.90
C ASN A 74 7.71 -10.55 -9.88
N VAL A 75 6.70 -9.81 -10.30
CA VAL A 75 5.88 -8.97 -9.41
C VAL A 75 4.87 -9.82 -8.66
N VAL A 76 4.68 -9.50 -7.38
CA VAL A 76 3.64 -10.11 -6.55
C VAL A 76 2.61 -9.05 -6.18
N ILE A 77 1.33 -9.31 -6.47
CA ILE A 77 0.21 -8.41 -6.21
C ILE A 77 -0.70 -9.04 -5.17
N GLY A 78 -0.73 -8.45 -3.97
CA GLY A 78 -1.52 -8.92 -2.84
C GLY A 78 -3.03 -8.82 -3.06
N SER A 79 -3.78 -9.57 -2.26
CA SER A 79 -5.25 -9.63 -2.34
C SER A 79 -5.89 -8.26 -2.19
N GLY A 80 -6.92 -7.98 -2.99
CA GLY A 80 -7.66 -6.71 -2.95
C GLY A 80 -6.89 -5.48 -3.41
N ALA A 81 -5.66 -5.62 -3.89
CA ALA A 81 -4.87 -4.48 -4.35
C ALA A 81 -5.50 -3.82 -5.58
N GLN A 82 -5.56 -2.49 -5.59
CA GLN A 82 -6.10 -1.68 -6.67
C GLN A 82 -4.95 -0.93 -7.37
N ILE A 83 -4.59 -1.36 -8.58
CA ILE A 83 -3.53 -0.75 -9.38
C ILE A 83 -4.21 -0.03 -10.54
N LEU A 84 -4.18 1.30 -10.50
CA LEU A 84 -5.06 2.12 -11.33
C LEU A 84 -4.28 3.09 -12.22
N GLY A 85 -4.64 3.11 -13.49
CA GLY A 85 -4.06 4.00 -14.49
C GLY A 85 -2.96 3.36 -15.33
N PRO A 86 -2.41 4.09 -16.31
CA PRO A 86 -1.35 3.62 -17.20
C PRO A 86 0.03 3.67 -16.52
N ILE A 87 0.11 3.14 -15.31
CA ILE A 87 1.31 3.15 -14.48
C ILE A 87 2.16 1.90 -14.68
N LEU A 88 3.44 1.98 -14.32
CA LEU A 88 4.40 0.89 -14.36
C LEU A 88 4.66 0.38 -12.93
N ILE A 89 4.54 -0.92 -12.76
CA ILE A 89 5.03 -1.64 -11.59
C ILE A 89 6.34 -2.31 -12.00
N GLY A 90 7.46 -1.84 -11.45
CA GLY A 90 8.79 -2.34 -11.78
C GLY A 90 8.99 -3.80 -11.38
N GLN A 91 9.92 -4.46 -12.06
CA GLN A 91 10.22 -5.88 -11.82
C GLN A 91 10.61 -6.17 -10.37
N ASN A 92 10.37 -7.39 -9.91
CA ASN A 92 10.65 -7.87 -8.55
C ASN A 92 9.98 -7.05 -7.44
N SER A 93 8.97 -6.23 -7.76
CA SER A 93 8.25 -5.41 -6.78
C SER A 93 7.11 -6.19 -6.14
N ARG A 94 6.67 -5.72 -4.98
CA ARG A 94 5.55 -6.30 -4.24
C ARG A 94 4.52 -5.23 -3.92
N ILE A 95 3.26 -5.53 -4.18
CA ILE A 95 2.12 -4.70 -3.82
C ILE A 95 1.38 -5.40 -2.68
N GLY A 96 1.28 -4.71 -1.55
CA GLY A 96 0.62 -5.27 -0.37
C GLY A 96 -0.89 -5.41 -0.55
N THR A 97 -1.47 -6.24 0.31
CA THR A 97 -2.91 -6.47 0.39
C THR A 97 -3.68 -5.16 0.58
N ASN A 98 -4.78 -4.97 -0.16
CA ASN A 98 -5.63 -3.78 -0.16
C ASN A 98 -4.90 -2.45 -0.42
N ALA A 99 -3.72 -2.48 -1.02
CA ALA A 99 -3.02 -1.27 -1.41
C ALA A 99 -3.68 -0.60 -2.61
N VAL A 100 -3.73 0.75 -2.62
CA VAL A 100 -4.22 1.53 -3.77
C VAL A 100 -3.05 2.26 -4.42
N VAL A 101 -2.62 1.76 -5.58
CA VAL A 101 -1.45 2.25 -6.32
C VAL A 101 -1.89 3.16 -7.46
N LEU A 102 -1.48 4.41 -7.39
CA LEU A 102 -1.84 5.47 -8.35
C LEU A 102 -0.63 6.08 -9.07
N LYS A 103 0.58 5.59 -8.77
CA LYS A 103 1.84 6.08 -9.32
C LYS A 103 2.77 4.91 -9.64
N ASN A 104 3.75 5.16 -10.50
CA ASN A 104 4.76 4.17 -10.81
C ASN A 104 5.46 3.65 -9.56
N VAL A 105 5.70 2.34 -9.54
CA VAL A 105 6.48 1.66 -8.51
C VAL A 105 7.82 1.30 -9.12
N PRO A 106 8.95 1.77 -8.55
CA PRO A 106 10.28 1.36 -9.00
C PRO A 106 10.50 -0.14 -8.81
N GLU A 107 11.46 -0.71 -9.55
CA GLU A 107 11.84 -2.12 -9.38
C GLU A 107 12.38 -2.43 -7.97
N ASN A 108 12.23 -3.67 -7.55
CA ASN A 108 12.72 -4.16 -6.24
C ASN A 108 12.13 -3.43 -5.01
N HIS A 109 10.90 -2.90 -5.12
CA HIS A 109 10.28 -2.15 -4.04
C HIS A 109 8.97 -2.79 -3.57
N THR A 110 8.67 -2.59 -2.30
CA THR A 110 7.37 -2.94 -1.71
C THR A 110 6.55 -1.69 -1.44
N PHE A 111 5.28 -1.70 -1.90
CA PHE A 111 4.32 -0.62 -1.70
C PHE A 111 3.10 -1.12 -0.96
N VAL A 112 2.67 -0.40 0.07
CA VAL A 112 1.51 -0.75 0.90
C VAL A 112 0.68 0.48 1.25
N GLY A 113 -0.58 0.27 1.59
CA GLY A 113 -1.49 1.30 2.12
C GLY A 113 -2.34 2.02 1.09
N ILE A 114 -3.10 3.02 1.54
CA ILE A 114 -4.06 3.81 0.75
C ILE A 114 -3.81 5.30 1.01
N PRO A 115 -3.28 6.08 0.05
CA PRO A 115 -2.60 5.63 -1.17
C PRO A 115 -1.32 4.85 -0.85
N ALA A 116 -0.91 3.96 -1.75
CA ALA A 116 0.25 3.10 -1.53
C ALA A 116 1.54 3.91 -1.47
N ARG A 117 2.38 3.57 -0.49
CA ARG A 117 3.68 4.17 -0.24
C ARG A 117 4.76 3.09 -0.18
N LYS A 118 5.98 3.46 -0.52
CA LYS A 118 7.14 2.59 -0.38
C LYS A 118 7.33 2.18 1.08
N VAL A 119 7.59 0.91 1.29
CA VAL A 119 8.09 0.41 2.56
C VAL A 119 9.60 0.61 2.58
N GLU A 120 10.12 1.37 3.52
CA GLU A 120 11.56 1.45 3.76
C GLU A 120 11.99 0.18 4.51
N SER A 121 12.53 -0.77 3.78
CA SER A 121 13.13 -1.96 4.40
C SER A 121 14.58 -1.66 4.77
N HIS A 122 14.92 -1.78 6.04
CA HIS A 122 16.29 -2.07 6.42
C HIS A 122 16.63 -3.46 5.89
N GLN A 123 17.63 -3.52 5.05
CA GLN A 123 18.06 -4.67 4.25
C GLN A 123 17.99 -6.02 4.99
N GLN A 124 17.24 -6.95 4.41
CA GLN A 124 17.69 -8.34 4.32
C GLN A 124 17.14 -8.90 2.99
N LYS A 125 18.04 -9.33 2.11
CA LYS A 125 17.73 -10.13 0.94
C LYS A 125 17.33 -11.51 1.46
N GLU A 126 16.04 -11.73 1.63
CA GLU A 126 15.52 -13.07 1.82
C GLU A 126 14.80 -13.48 0.54
N SER A 127 15.20 -14.64 0.00
CA SER A 127 14.50 -15.29 -1.11
C SER A 127 13.07 -15.60 -0.67
N PHE A 128 12.11 -15.38 -1.57
CA PHE A 128 10.71 -15.73 -1.36
C PHE A 128 10.58 -17.22 -1.06
N GLU A 129 10.14 -17.56 0.12
CA GLU A 129 9.63 -18.89 0.46
C GLU A 129 8.10 -18.87 0.34
N ALA A 130 7.57 -19.79 -0.47
CA ALA A 130 6.15 -19.92 -0.71
C ALA A 130 5.37 -20.20 0.57
N TYR A 131 4.17 -19.69 0.62
CA TYR A 131 3.19 -19.78 1.68
C TYR A 131 3.11 -21.17 2.31
N GLY A 132 3.36 -21.23 3.60
CA GLY A 132 2.99 -22.38 4.38
C GLY A 132 3.89 -22.78 5.55
N VAL A 133 5.12 -22.40 5.63
CA VAL A 133 5.95 -22.63 6.83
C VAL A 133 7.15 -21.68 6.83
N SER A 134 7.10 -20.59 7.56
CA SER A 134 8.31 -20.05 8.16
C SER A 134 7.99 -19.47 9.53
N GLU A 135 8.60 -20.02 10.55
CA GLU A 135 8.70 -19.40 11.89
C GLU A 135 9.60 -18.15 11.81
N GLY A 136 9.33 -17.23 10.91
CA GLY A 136 10.05 -15.97 10.71
C GLY A 136 9.18 -14.79 11.12
N LYS A 137 9.72 -13.88 11.90
CA LYS A 137 9.09 -12.63 12.32
C LYS A 137 8.47 -11.92 11.11
N ILE A 138 7.15 -11.89 11.04
CA ILE A 138 6.42 -11.04 10.09
C ILE A 138 6.73 -9.60 10.48
N ASP A 139 7.50 -8.92 9.66
CA ASP A 139 7.86 -7.52 9.83
C ASP A 139 6.68 -6.66 9.31
N ASP A 140 5.63 -6.57 10.14
CA ASP A 140 4.44 -5.78 9.82
C ASP A 140 4.77 -4.27 9.91
N PRO A 141 4.74 -3.54 8.78
CA PRO A 141 5.01 -2.10 8.76
C PRO A 141 4.07 -1.30 9.68
N ASN A 142 2.83 -1.74 9.84
CA ASN A 142 1.87 -1.09 10.73
C ASN A 142 2.28 -1.29 12.19
N LYS A 143 2.77 -2.48 12.55
CA LYS A 143 3.28 -2.75 13.89
C LYS A 143 4.48 -1.88 14.24
N LYS A 144 5.40 -1.66 13.30
CA LYS A 144 6.54 -0.73 13.49
C LYS A 144 6.09 0.71 13.67
N SER A 145 5.15 1.16 12.85
CA SER A 145 4.59 2.52 12.96
C SER A 145 3.87 2.73 14.29
N ILE A 146 3.10 1.75 14.72
CA ILE A 146 2.42 1.77 16.02
C ILE A 146 3.43 1.80 17.17
N LEU A 147 4.47 0.97 17.13
CA LEU A 147 5.53 0.99 18.15
C LEU A 147 6.29 2.31 18.18
N ALA A 148 6.58 2.90 17.02
CA ALA A 148 7.21 4.22 16.95
C ALA A 148 6.33 5.31 17.59
N MET A 149 5.01 5.29 17.31
CA MET A 149 4.05 6.22 17.94
C MET A 149 3.95 6.01 19.45
N PHE A 150 3.96 4.77 19.93
CA PHE A 150 3.99 4.50 21.38
C PHE A 150 5.24 5.04 22.05
N ASN A 151 6.42 4.88 21.43
CA ASN A 151 7.67 5.42 21.95
C ASN A 151 7.66 6.96 21.98
N GLU A 152 7.09 7.61 20.98
CA GLU A 152 6.97 9.06 20.91
C GLU A 152 6.00 9.60 21.99
N ILE A 153 4.86 8.93 22.19
CA ILE A 153 3.92 9.25 23.26
C ILE A 153 4.58 9.11 24.64
N HIS A 154 5.37 8.06 24.84
CA HIS A 154 6.09 7.84 26.10
C HIS A 154 7.08 8.99 26.37
N LEU A 155 7.84 9.37 25.37
CA LEU A 155 8.82 10.47 25.45
C LEU A 155 8.16 11.84 25.66
N LEU A 156 6.97 12.06 25.10
CA LEU A 156 6.17 13.26 25.35
C LEU A 156 5.62 13.28 26.77
N ASN A 157 5.15 12.18 27.31
CA ASN A 157 4.70 12.08 28.69
C ASN A 157 5.83 12.35 29.70
N GLU A 158 7.04 11.84 29.45
CA GLU A 158 8.21 12.16 30.28
C GLU A 158 8.52 13.67 30.27
N LYS A 159 8.47 14.31 29.08
CA LYS A 159 8.67 15.76 28.96
C LYS A 159 7.60 16.56 29.70
N ILE A 160 6.34 16.14 29.62
CA ILE A 160 5.22 16.77 30.33
C ILE A 160 5.46 16.67 31.84
N SER A 161 5.77 15.50 32.39
CA SER A 161 6.07 15.33 33.81
C SER A 161 7.24 16.18 34.29
N LEU A 162 8.26 16.34 33.43
CA LEU A 162 9.39 17.21 33.75
C LEU A 162 8.99 18.70 33.78
N ILE A 163 8.10 19.12 32.91
CA ILE A 163 7.58 20.51 32.90
C ILE A 163 6.68 20.75 34.13
N GLU A 164 5.79 19.81 34.43
CA GLU A 164 4.92 19.87 35.60
C GLU A 164 5.76 20.00 36.88
N SER A 165 6.79 19.19 37.05
CA SER A 165 7.70 19.26 38.21
C SER A 165 8.43 20.60 38.32
N LYS A 166 8.71 21.25 37.19
CA LYS A 166 9.33 22.61 37.20
C LYS A 166 8.33 23.71 37.51
N ILE A 167 7.08 23.58 37.10
CA ILE A 167 6.01 24.53 37.41
C ILE A 167 5.70 24.52 38.91
N ASP A 168 5.65 23.32 39.51
CA ASP A 168 5.41 23.17 40.95
C ASP A 168 6.55 23.73 41.82
N THR A 169 7.74 23.90 41.26
CA THR A 169 8.88 24.49 41.95
C THR A 169 9.01 26.01 41.78
N PHE A 170 8.16 26.64 40.95
CA PHE A 170 8.14 28.11 40.85
C PHE A 170 7.37 28.74 42.01
N PRO A 171 8.02 29.55 42.87
CA PRO A 171 7.32 30.27 43.96
C PRO A 171 6.45 31.36 43.33
N PHE A 172 5.13 31.22 43.45
CA PHE A 172 4.21 32.32 43.19
C PHE A 172 4.40 33.38 44.26
N GLU A 173 5.16 34.42 43.96
CA GLU A 173 5.23 35.61 44.75
C GLU A 173 3.88 36.34 44.69
N ASN A 174 3.06 36.18 45.77
CA ASN A 174 1.81 36.91 45.94
C ASN A 174 2.10 38.40 46.09
N GLN A 175 2.09 39.17 45.00
CA GLN A 175 2.01 40.64 45.08
C GLN A 175 0.64 41.03 45.66
N LYS A 176 0.63 41.33 46.95
CA LYS A 176 -0.49 42.02 47.61
C LYS A 176 -0.65 43.40 46.96
N ILE A 177 -1.66 43.57 46.13
CA ILE A 177 -2.12 44.88 45.68
C ILE A 177 -2.71 45.60 46.92
N GLN A 178 -1.96 46.53 47.44
CA GLN A 178 -2.50 47.48 48.47
C GLN A 178 -3.44 48.47 47.76
N THR A 179 -4.74 48.28 47.95
CA THR A 179 -5.74 49.30 47.61
C THR A 179 -5.65 50.45 48.62
N ASN A 180 -5.00 51.55 48.23
CA ASN A 180 -5.11 52.82 48.93
C ASN A 180 -6.49 53.44 48.67
N LYS A 181 -7.35 53.48 49.69
CA LYS A 181 -8.50 54.38 49.76
C LYS A 181 -8.01 55.77 50.10
N LYS A 182 -8.32 56.75 49.30
CA LYS A 182 -8.66 58.09 49.63
C LYS A 182 -9.77 58.60 48.74
#